data_8bffd6f17ea1bbce07355838ff91f3b3
#
_entry.id   8bffd6f17ea1bbce07355838ff91f3b3
#
_cell.length_a   1.000
_cell.length_b   1.000
_cell.length_c   1.000
_cell.angle_alpha   90.00
_cell.angle_beta   90.00
_cell.angle_gamma   90.00
#
_symmetry.space_group_name_H-M   'P 1'
#
loop_
_entity.id
_entity.type
_entity.pdbx_description
1 polymer ?
#
loop_
_entity_poly.entity_id
_entity_poly.type
_entity_poly.pdbx_seq_one_letter_code
_entity_poly.pdbx_strand_id
1 'polypeptide(L)'
;MKKYLSFALAAALSAAFCATAFAAKDNRQVEVKTHIDPTYTVTIPANTTVGFGDVDTSFGAIKLTAAQLDPGKSVNVTLKSSGTLKNKNDTSKMLAYTIRSGESAFTSASYKKAGESTALTIHIEKDDWAKAYAGDYTDTVEFTISYK
;
A
#
# COMPACT_ATOMS: atom_id res chain seq x y z
N MET A 1 35.60 -13.26 -41.10
CA MET A 1 35.59 -14.53 -40.33
C MET A 1 34.40 -14.50 -39.36
N LYS A 2 33.36 -15.20 -39.71
CA LYS A 2 32.10 -15.27 -38.90
C LYS A 2 32.18 -16.52 -38.04
N LYS A 3 32.20 -16.36 -36.71
CA LYS A 3 32.13 -17.48 -35.77
C LYS A 3 30.69 -17.70 -35.36
N TYR A 4 30.08 -18.77 -35.84
CA TYR A 4 28.75 -19.24 -35.39
C TYR A 4 28.93 -20.06 -34.12
N LEU A 5 28.30 -19.63 -33.03
CA LEU A 5 28.19 -20.42 -31.80
C LEU A 5 27.00 -21.37 -31.97
N SER A 6 27.30 -22.65 -32.14
CA SER A 6 26.26 -23.70 -32.21
C SER A 6 25.85 -24.09 -30.79
N PHE A 7 24.60 -23.87 -30.42
CA PHE A 7 24.01 -24.46 -29.21
C PHE A 7 23.69 -25.92 -29.49
N ALA A 8 24.43 -26.82 -28.83
CA ALA A 8 24.15 -28.24 -28.86
C ALA A 8 22.96 -28.54 -27.91
N LEU A 9 21.80 -28.83 -28.48
CA LEU A 9 20.64 -29.39 -27.77
C LEU A 9 20.92 -30.86 -27.50
N ALA A 10 21.27 -31.20 -26.25
CA ALA A 10 21.43 -32.58 -25.83
C ALA A 10 20.04 -33.22 -25.66
N ALA A 11 19.53 -33.85 -26.70
CA ALA A 11 18.38 -34.75 -26.59
C ALA A 11 18.83 -36.04 -25.89
N ALA A 12 18.45 -36.21 -24.64
CA ALA A 12 18.61 -37.50 -23.94
C ALA A 12 17.60 -38.50 -24.54
N LEU A 13 18.09 -39.40 -25.37
CA LEU A 13 17.33 -40.60 -25.77
C LEU A 13 17.17 -41.48 -24.55
N SER A 14 15.96 -41.54 -23.96
CA SER A 14 15.58 -42.54 -23.01
C SER A 14 15.34 -43.84 -23.74
N ALA A 15 16.20 -44.83 -23.49
CA ALA A 15 16.04 -46.21 -23.96
C ALA A 15 14.73 -46.77 -23.44
N ALA A 16 13.85 -47.18 -24.36
CA ALA A 16 12.61 -47.86 -24.04
C ALA A 16 12.96 -49.30 -23.55
N PHE A 17 12.92 -49.53 -22.27
CA PHE A 17 12.89 -50.86 -21.71
C PHE A 17 11.49 -51.42 -21.90
N CYS A 18 11.34 -52.40 -22.85
CA CYS A 18 10.21 -53.27 -22.90
C CYS A 18 10.17 -54.16 -21.65
N ALA A 19 9.49 -53.71 -20.63
CA ALA A 19 9.15 -54.58 -19.50
C ALA A 19 7.82 -55.25 -19.77
N THR A 20 7.84 -56.61 -19.75
CA THR A 20 6.68 -57.47 -19.83
C THR A 20 5.59 -57.07 -18.86
N ALA A 21 4.37 -56.99 -19.37
CA ALA A 21 3.19 -56.51 -18.65
C ALA A 21 2.80 -57.46 -17.53
N PHE A 22 3.22 -57.18 -16.30
CA PHE A 22 2.42 -57.44 -15.13
C PHE A 22 1.67 -56.17 -14.80
N ALA A 23 0.33 -56.24 -14.76
CA ALA A 23 -0.54 -55.12 -14.48
C ALA A 23 -0.44 -54.67 -13.00
N ALA A 24 0.69 -54.13 -12.63
CA ALA A 24 0.83 -53.28 -11.44
C ALA A 24 0.53 -51.85 -11.86
N LYS A 25 -0.48 -51.21 -11.27
CA LYS A 25 -0.70 -49.78 -11.41
C LYS A 25 0.55 -49.04 -10.91
N ASP A 26 1.42 -48.65 -11.81
CA ASP A 26 2.58 -47.82 -11.50
C ASP A 26 2.10 -46.37 -11.45
N ASN A 27 1.74 -45.89 -10.26
CA ASN A 27 1.36 -44.51 -10.02
C ASN A 27 2.64 -43.69 -9.86
N ARG A 28 3.03 -42.99 -10.90
CA ARG A 28 4.16 -42.03 -10.83
C ARG A 28 3.64 -40.66 -10.47
N GLN A 29 4.22 -40.08 -9.42
CA GLN A 29 3.95 -38.72 -8.99
C GLN A 29 5.00 -37.79 -9.61
N VAL A 30 4.53 -36.71 -10.22
CA VAL A 30 5.36 -35.63 -10.74
C VAL A 30 5.01 -34.37 -9.98
N GLU A 31 6.01 -33.73 -9.37
CA GLU A 31 5.83 -32.47 -8.67
C GLU A 31 5.92 -31.30 -9.67
N VAL A 32 4.90 -30.45 -9.67
CA VAL A 32 4.90 -29.17 -10.42
C VAL A 32 5.05 -28.04 -9.42
N LYS A 33 6.06 -27.20 -9.60
CA LYS A 33 6.38 -26.07 -8.71
C LYS A 33 6.30 -24.75 -9.45
N THR A 34 5.80 -23.73 -8.78
CA THR A 34 5.92 -22.33 -9.19
C THR A 34 6.13 -21.47 -7.96
N HIS A 35 6.73 -20.30 -8.13
CA HIS A 35 6.87 -19.26 -7.11
C HIS A 35 6.32 -17.94 -7.67
N ILE A 36 5.59 -17.19 -6.84
CA ILE A 36 5.01 -15.90 -7.17
C ILE A 36 5.40 -14.95 -6.04
N ASP A 37 6.18 -13.91 -6.37
CA ASP A 37 6.54 -12.88 -5.40
C ASP A 37 5.35 -11.99 -5.04
N PRO A 38 5.20 -11.58 -3.76
CA PRO A 38 4.15 -10.65 -3.38
C PRO A 38 4.38 -9.28 -4.00
N THR A 39 3.32 -8.71 -4.56
CA THR A 39 3.33 -7.35 -5.13
C THR A 39 2.10 -6.56 -4.68
N TYR A 40 2.27 -5.24 -4.47
CA TYR A 40 1.16 -4.36 -4.14
C TYR A 40 1.41 -2.92 -4.57
N THR A 41 0.32 -2.18 -4.75
CA THR A 41 0.36 -0.74 -5.03
C THR A 41 -0.61 -0.02 -4.10
N VAL A 42 -0.11 0.95 -3.35
CA VAL A 42 -0.90 1.82 -2.46
C VAL A 42 -0.89 3.24 -3.00
N THR A 43 -2.07 3.84 -3.10
CA THR A 43 -2.23 5.27 -3.33
C THR A 43 -2.51 5.94 -1.99
N ILE A 44 -1.83 7.03 -1.70
CA ILE A 44 -2.05 7.89 -0.53
C ILE A 44 -2.64 9.24 -0.96
N PRO A 45 -3.24 10.02 -0.03
CA PRO A 45 -3.72 11.37 -0.31
C PRO A 45 -2.65 12.28 -0.93
N ALA A 46 -3.09 13.20 -1.79
CA ALA A 46 -2.27 14.27 -2.32
C ALA A 46 -2.26 15.48 -1.37
N ASN A 47 -1.40 16.47 -1.67
CA ASN A 47 -1.43 17.76 -0.96
C ASN A 47 -2.82 18.39 -1.03
N THR A 48 -3.29 18.90 0.11
CA THR A 48 -4.63 19.48 0.25
C THR A 48 -4.53 20.85 0.89
N THR A 49 -5.39 21.77 0.46
CA THR A 49 -5.57 23.09 1.07
C THR A 49 -6.89 23.09 1.83
N VAL A 50 -6.86 23.54 3.06
CA VAL A 50 -8.04 23.73 3.91
C VAL A 50 -8.49 25.18 3.76
N GLY A 51 -9.78 25.40 3.46
CA GLY A 51 -10.36 26.74 3.39
C GLY A 51 -10.52 27.35 4.79
N PHE A 52 -10.41 28.66 4.88
CA PHE A 52 -10.64 29.35 6.16
C PHE A 52 -12.07 29.13 6.67
N GLY A 53 -12.17 28.62 7.91
CA GLY A 53 -13.46 28.33 8.55
C GLY A 53 -14.05 26.97 8.19
N ASP A 54 -13.43 26.20 7.28
CA ASP A 54 -13.88 24.85 6.97
C ASP A 54 -13.60 23.93 8.16
N VAL A 55 -14.65 23.34 8.71
CA VAL A 55 -14.55 22.37 9.82
C VAL A 55 -14.06 21.04 9.31
N ASP A 56 -14.60 20.58 8.18
CA ASP A 56 -14.25 19.31 7.55
C ASP A 56 -13.81 19.54 6.10
N THR A 57 -12.61 19.12 5.79
CA THR A 57 -12.04 19.17 4.44
C THR A 57 -11.66 17.77 3.99
N SER A 58 -12.11 17.34 2.80
CA SER A 58 -11.70 16.06 2.24
C SER A 58 -10.18 16.03 2.05
N PHE A 59 -9.53 15.03 2.64
CA PHE A 59 -8.08 14.80 2.46
C PHE A 59 -7.80 13.80 1.34
N GLY A 60 -8.83 13.11 0.85
CA GLY A 60 -8.70 12.04 -0.13
C GLY A 60 -8.80 10.66 0.50
N ALA A 61 -8.17 9.66 -0.10
CA ALA A 61 -8.25 8.30 0.40
C ALA A 61 -6.93 7.55 0.29
N ILE A 62 -6.67 6.67 1.25
CA ILE A 62 -5.69 5.60 1.10
C ILE A 62 -6.38 4.47 0.34
N LYS A 63 -5.74 3.90 -0.68
CA LYS A 63 -6.33 2.84 -1.49
C LYS A 63 -5.28 1.80 -1.88
N LEU A 64 -5.57 0.53 -1.63
CA LEU A 64 -4.81 -0.58 -2.19
C LEU A 64 -5.32 -0.87 -3.62
N THR A 65 -4.62 -0.39 -4.65
CA THR A 65 -5.07 -0.47 -6.04
C THR A 65 -4.71 -1.77 -6.73
N ALA A 66 -3.60 -2.39 -6.32
CA ALA A 66 -3.18 -3.73 -6.74
C ALA A 66 -2.65 -4.50 -5.55
N ALA A 67 -2.93 -5.80 -5.48
CA ALA A 67 -2.47 -6.67 -4.40
C ALA A 67 -2.39 -8.12 -4.87
N GLN A 68 -1.20 -8.69 -4.80
CA GLN A 68 -0.90 -10.10 -4.88
C GLN A 68 -0.07 -10.41 -3.64
N LEU A 69 -0.74 -10.83 -2.58
CA LEU A 69 -0.16 -10.98 -1.25
C LEU A 69 -0.07 -12.46 -0.88
N ASP A 70 0.88 -12.80 -0.02
CA ASP A 70 0.93 -14.12 0.58
C ASP A 70 -0.33 -14.40 1.42
N PRO A 71 -0.76 -15.67 1.52
CA PRO A 71 -1.88 -16.05 2.37
C PRO A 71 -1.69 -15.58 3.82
N GLY A 72 -2.69 -14.87 4.35
CA GLY A 72 -2.68 -14.34 5.71
C GLY A 72 -1.93 -13.02 5.90
N LYS A 73 -1.26 -12.48 4.85
CA LYS A 73 -0.54 -11.20 4.90
C LYS A 73 -1.44 -10.01 4.57
N SER A 74 -0.97 -8.83 4.94
CA SER A 74 -1.65 -7.55 4.70
C SER A 74 -0.67 -6.42 4.44
N VAL A 75 -1.15 -5.38 3.77
CA VAL A 75 -0.46 -4.10 3.62
C VAL A 75 -1.02 -3.15 4.68
N ASN A 76 -0.16 -2.68 5.58
CA ASN A 76 -0.54 -1.78 6.66
C ASN A 76 -0.05 -0.37 6.34
N VAL A 77 -0.93 0.61 6.53
CA VAL A 77 -0.59 2.03 6.38
C VAL A 77 -0.81 2.71 7.73
N THR A 78 0.22 3.37 8.23
CA THR A 78 0.19 4.10 9.50
C THR A 78 0.42 5.58 9.22
N LEU A 79 -0.37 6.44 9.87
CA LEU A 79 -0.25 7.89 9.81
C LEU A 79 0.59 8.40 10.98
N LYS A 80 1.51 9.32 10.68
CA LYS A 80 2.19 10.16 11.65
C LYS A 80 1.93 11.62 11.30
N SER A 81 1.31 12.35 12.24
CA SER A 81 0.98 13.76 12.12
C SER A 81 1.29 14.48 13.43
N SER A 82 1.67 15.75 13.34
CA SER A 82 1.83 16.61 14.52
C SER A 82 0.47 17.01 15.12
N GLY A 83 -0.61 16.93 14.32
CA GLY A 83 -1.94 17.42 14.66
C GLY A 83 -2.03 18.94 14.76
N THR A 84 -1.02 19.65 14.25
CA THR A 84 -0.97 21.13 14.32
C THR A 84 -0.39 21.72 13.06
N LEU A 85 -1.12 22.64 12.44
CA LEU A 85 -0.64 23.52 11.40
C LEU A 85 0.11 24.69 12.06
N LYS A 86 1.30 25.02 11.59
CA LYS A 86 2.13 26.12 12.10
C LYS A 86 2.05 27.31 11.17
N ASN A 87 1.86 28.51 11.75
CA ASN A 87 1.89 29.76 10.98
C ASN A 87 3.31 30.01 10.45
N LYS A 88 3.43 30.31 9.15
CA LYS A 88 4.74 30.52 8.50
C LYS A 88 5.51 31.73 9.01
N ASN A 89 4.80 32.77 9.47
CA ASN A 89 5.41 34.02 9.96
C ASN A 89 5.78 33.92 11.45
N ASP A 90 5.03 33.12 12.21
CA ASP A 90 5.26 32.91 13.65
C ASP A 90 4.89 31.48 14.02
N THR A 91 5.87 30.60 14.09
CA THR A 91 5.69 29.17 14.37
C THR A 91 5.16 28.87 15.78
N SER A 92 5.11 29.86 16.68
CA SER A 92 4.45 29.74 17.97
C SER A 92 2.93 29.76 17.86
N LYS A 93 2.40 30.30 16.75
CA LYS A 93 0.96 30.32 16.43
C LYS A 93 0.61 29.06 15.67
N MET A 94 -0.22 28.25 16.30
CA MET A 94 -0.61 26.94 15.80
C MET A 94 -2.13 26.85 15.67
N LEU A 95 -2.58 26.04 14.73
CA LEU A 95 -3.98 25.67 14.52
C LEU A 95 -4.08 24.16 14.62
N ALA A 96 -4.79 23.67 15.63
CA ALA A 96 -4.97 22.24 15.84
C ALA A 96 -5.87 21.62 14.78
N TYR A 97 -5.56 20.39 14.36
CA TYR A 97 -6.40 19.63 13.46
C TYR A 97 -6.30 18.12 13.75
N THR A 98 -7.26 17.36 13.26
CA THR A 98 -7.28 15.90 13.35
C THR A 98 -7.55 15.31 11.98
N ILE A 99 -6.79 14.30 11.57
CA ILE A 99 -7.14 13.48 10.40
C ILE A 99 -8.06 12.37 10.88
N ARG A 100 -9.25 12.28 10.28
CA ARG A 100 -10.31 11.35 10.65
C ARG A 100 -10.62 10.37 9.52
N SER A 101 -11.10 9.18 9.89
CA SER A 101 -11.82 8.28 9.01
C SER A 101 -13.22 8.07 9.61
N GLY A 102 -14.25 8.58 8.93
CA GLY A 102 -15.55 8.79 9.55
C GLY A 102 -15.43 9.72 10.76
N GLU A 103 -16.04 9.35 11.88
CA GLU A 103 -16.05 10.15 13.12
C GLU A 103 -14.79 9.97 13.99
N SER A 104 -13.92 9.02 13.66
CA SER A 104 -12.77 8.66 14.51
C SER A 104 -11.46 9.17 13.97
N ALA A 105 -10.55 9.56 14.87
CA ALA A 105 -9.17 9.89 14.51
C ALA A 105 -8.51 8.70 13.82
N PHE A 106 -7.92 8.95 12.65
CA PHE A 106 -7.22 7.93 11.89
C PHE A 106 -5.77 7.80 12.36
N THR A 107 -5.35 6.58 12.65
CA THR A 107 -3.97 6.25 13.01
C THR A 107 -3.36 5.23 12.06
N SER A 108 -4.12 4.22 11.66
CA SER A 108 -3.66 3.18 10.75
C SER A 108 -4.82 2.42 10.10
N ALA A 109 -4.53 1.78 8.98
CA ALA A 109 -5.43 0.84 8.32
C ALA A 109 -4.64 -0.36 7.79
N SER A 110 -5.33 -1.51 7.64
CA SER A 110 -4.78 -2.75 7.11
C SER A 110 -5.63 -3.21 5.94
N TYR A 111 -4.97 -3.53 4.83
CA TYR A 111 -5.60 -3.89 3.56
C TYR A 111 -5.13 -5.28 3.13
N LYS A 112 -6.05 -6.11 2.64
CA LYS A 112 -5.79 -7.49 2.21
C LYS A 112 -6.11 -7.75 0.76
N LYS A 113 -6.94 -6.88 0.15
CA LYS A 113 -7.42 -7.07 -1.22
C LYS A 113 -7.33 -5.77 -2.02
N ALA A 114 -7.02 -5.89 -3.30
CA ALA A 114 -7.14 -4.77 -4.23
C ALA A 114 -8.56 -4.19 -4.21
N GLY A 115 -8.68 -2.87 -4.25
CA GLY A 115 -9.92 -2.12 -4.18
C GLY A 115 -10.31 -1.66 -2.77
N GLU A 116 -9.73 -2.21 -1.70
CA GLU A 116 -9.94 -1.70 -0.34
C GLU A 116 -9.41 -0.28 -0.20
N SER A 117 -10.16 0.56 0.51
CA SER A 117 -9.82 1.98 0.68
C SER A 117 -10.34 2.55 2.00
N THR A 118 -9.68 3.61 2.46
CA THR A 118 -10.07 4.39 3.64
C THR A 118 -10.10 5.86 3.26
N ALA A 119 -11.29 6.47 3.26
CA ALA A 119 -11.44 7.90 3.06
C ALA A 119 -10.97 8.66 4.30
N LEU A 120 -10.27 9.78 4.08
CA LEU A 120 -9.73 10.63 5.13
C LEU A 120 -10.28 12.05 5.01
N THR A 121 -10.50 12.68 6.17
CA THR A 121 -10.97 14.06 6.31
C THR A 121 -10.05 14.79 7.29
N ILE A 122 -9.67 16.01 6.96
CA ILE A 122 -9.03 16.95 7.90
C ILE A 122 -10.15 17.65 8.65
N HIS A 123 -10.14 17.54 9.97
CA HIS A 123 -11.10 18.19 10.84
C HIS A 123 -10.43 19.25 11.70
N ILE A 124 -10.99 20.46 11.72
CA ILE A 124 -10.57 21.60 12.54
C ILE A 124 -11.78 22.12 13.30
N GLU A 125 -11.68 22.16 14.62
CA GLU A 125 -12.79 22.64 15.45
C GLU A 125 -13.07 24.13 15.20
N LYS A 126 -14.35 24.54 15.28
CA LYS A 126 -14.74 25.96 15.12
C LYS A 126 -14.06 26.86 16.10
N ASP A 127 -13.86 26.40 17.33
CA ASP A 127 -13.22 27.16 18.40
C ASP A 127 -11.72 27.38 18.13
N ASP A 128 -11.07 26.48 17.40
CA ASP A 128 -9.68 26.65 17.00
C ASP A 128 -9.55 27.66 15.87
N TRP A 129 -10.49 27.66 14.90
CA TRP A 129 -10.58 28.71 13.89
C TRP A 129 -10.79 30.10 14.48
N ALA A 130 -11.62 30.20 15.53
CA ALA A 130 -11.91 31.49 16.20
C ALA A 130 -10.68 32.10 16.90
N LYS A 131 -9.68 31.26 17.22
CA LYS A 131 -8.43 31.68 17.88
C LYS A 131 -7.26 31.83 16.91
N ALA A 132 -7.46 31.46 15.64
CA ALA A 132 -6.40 31.50 14.65
C ALA A 132 -5.99 32.93 14.28
N TYR A 133 -4.70 33.15 14.19
CA TYR A 133 -4.14 34.43 13.72
C TYR A 133 -4.14 34.46 12.18
N ALA A 134 -4.11 35.65 11.60
CA ALA A 134 -3.96 35.78 10.16
C ALA A 134 -2.58 35.24 9.69
N GLY A 135 -2.54 34.67 8.51
CA GLY A 135 -1.34 34.14 7.88
C GLY A 135 -1.51 32.76 7.26
N ASP A 136 -0.45 32.30 6.62
CA ASP A 136 -0.39 30.97 6.04
C ASP A 136 0.01 29.94 7.08
N TYR A 137 -0.70 28.83 7.10
CA TYR A 137 -0.44 27.70 7.99
C TYR A 137 -0.04 26.47 7.20
N THR A 138 0.90 25.69 7.73
CA THR A 138 1.36 24.46 7.06
C THR A 138 1.74 23.38 8.08
N ASP A 139 1.53 22.13 7.71
CA ASP A 139 2.07 20.94 8.38
C ASP A 139 2.45 19.89 7.32
N THR A 140 3.23 18.91 7.72
CA THR A 140 3.60 17.75 6.91
C THR A 140 3.18 16.49 7.64
N VAL A 141 2.40 15.65 6.98
CA VAL A 141 2.00 14.33 7.48
C VAL A 141 2.79 13.24 6.76
N GLU A 142 3.11 12.18 7.48
CA GLU A 142 3.87 11.03 6.97
C GLU A 142 2.99 9.78 6.97
N PHE A 143 2.93 9.08 5.83
CA PHE A 143 2.32 7.77 5.71
C PHE A 143 3.41 6.71 5.59
N THR A 144 3.47 5.80 6.56
CA THR A 144 4.37 4.65 6.53
C THR A 144 3.62 3.42 6.05
N ILE A 145 4.12 2.79 4.98
CA ILE A 145 3.53 1.60 4.38
C ILE A 145 4.41 0.41 4.71
N SER A 146 3.82 -0.68 5.20
CA SER A 146 4.52 -1.91 5.57
C SER A 146 3.74 -3.15 5.14
N TYR A 147 4.45 -4.18 4.72
CA TYR A 147 3.92 -5.51 4.41
C TYR A 147 4.15 -6.44 5.61
N LYS A 148 3.12 -7.10 6.09
CA LYS A 148 3.20 -7.98 7.28
C LYS A 148 2.43 -9.28 7.09
#